data_79f903d7419f5352a914cd5b8f1084ca
#
_entry.id   79f903d7419f5352a914cd5b8f1084ca
#
_cell.length_a   1.000
_cell.length_b   1.000
_cell.length_c   1.000
_cell.angle_alpha   90.00
_cell.angle_beta   90.00
_cell.angle_gamma   90.00
#
_symmetry.space_group_name_H-M   'P 1'
#
loop_
_entity.id
_entity.type
_entity.pdbx_description
1 polymer ?
#
loop_
_entity_poly.entity_id
_entity_poly.type
_entity_poly.pdbx_seq_one_letter_code
_entity_poly.pdbx_strand_id
1 'polypeptide(L)'
;DAIFIPSMWWHHVKSLSDCNLLVNYWWLDHEQHFGSPFNALLHGVLSIRHLPEAQRLAWQKLMNFYVFESDAEATDHIPEHALGCLGEMNKIEADRLREEILNRLKP
;
A
#
# COMPACT_ATOMS: atom_id res chain seq x y z
N ASP A 1 1.22 -27.60 18.32
CA ASP A 1 0.03 -26.82 17.95
C ASP A 1 0.44 -25.74 16.96
N ALA A 2 -0.45 -25.36 16.06
CA ALA A 2 -0.27 -24.27 15.10
C ALA A 2 -1.49 -23.34 15.16
N ILE A 3 -1.25 -22.07 14.94
CA ILE A 3 -2.29 -21.03 14.86
C ILE A 3 -2.13 -20.25 13.59
N PHE A 4 -3.22 -20.00 12.89
CA PHE A 4 -3.29 -19.10 11.75
C PHE A 4 -3.77 -17.72 12.21
N ILE A 5 -2.98 -16.69 11.94
CA ILE A 5 -3.36 -15.30 12.20
C ILE A 5 -3.56 -14.61 10.85
N PRO A 6 -4.77 -14.18 10.49
CA PRO A 6 -5.01 -13.46 9.26
C PRO A 6 -4.19 -12.19 9.14
N SER A 7 -3.88 -11.78 7.90
CA SER A 7 -3.17 -10.53 7.63
C SER A 7 -3.90 -9.34 8.29
N MET A 8 -3.15 -8.39 8.81
CA MET A 8 -3.60 -7.16 9.48
C MET A 8 -4.37 -7.36 10.79
N TRP A 9 -4.42 -8.57 11.32
CA TRP A 9 -5.00 -8.79 12.66
C TRP A 9 -4.02 -8.38 13.75
N TRP A 10 -4.49 -7.56 14.67
CA TRP A 10 -3.74 -7.23 15.89
C TRP A 10 -3.59 -8.47 16.75
N HIS A 11 -2.39 -8.74 17.19
CA HIS A 11 -2.11 -9.88 18.08
C HIS A 11 -0.98 -9.55 19.03
N HIS A 12 -1.00 -10.26 20.16
CA HIS A 12 0.04 -10.18 21.19
C HIS A 12 0.50 -11.59 21.56
N VAL A 13 1.79 -11.75 21.70
CA VAL A 13 2.40 -13.03 22.09
C VAL A 13 3.10 -12.83 23.43
N LYS A 14 2.75 -13.66 24.42
CA LYS A 14 3.37 -13.67 25.74
C LYS A 14 4.01 -15.04 26.00
N SER A 15 5.27 -15.03 26.40
CA SER A 15 5.96 -16.20 26.89
C SER A 15 5.43 -16.58 28.28
N LEU A 16 5.10 -17.85 28.50
CA LEU A 16 4.60 -18.37 29.77
C LEU A 16 5.59 -19.32 30.46
N SER A 17 6.69 -19.64 29.81
CA SER A 17 7.76 -20.50 30.36
C SER A 17 9.15 -19.92 30.09
N ASP A 18 10.16 -20.41 30.82
CA ASP A 18 11.53 -19.90 30.74
C ASP A 18 12.19 -20.15 29.38
N CYS A 19 11.72 -21.17 28.65
CA CYS A 19 12.21 -21.50 27.32
C CYS A 19 11.02 -21.71 26.37
N ASN A 20 11.00 -20.97 25.27
CA ASN A 20 9.96 -21.06 24.24
C ASN A 20 10.61 -21.08 22.85
N LEU A 21 10.03 -21.86 21.95
CA LEU A 21 10.38 -21.90 20.54
C LEU A 21 9.13 -21.53 19.72
N LEU A 22 9.26 -20.51 18.86
CA LEU A 22 8.22 -20.09 17.92
C LEU A 22 8.80 -20.12 16.51
N VAL A 23 8.09 -20.77 15.59
CA VAL A 23 8.41 -20.78 14.16
C VAL A 23 7.28 -20.10 13.40
N ASN A 24 7.62 -19.06 12.66
CA ASN A 24 6.65 -18.29 11.85
C ASN A 24 6.86 -18.59 10.37
N TYR A 25 5.73 -18.68 9.65
CA TYR A 25 5.68 -18.70 8.20
C TYR A 25 4.90 -17.51 7.70
N TRP A 26 5.49 -16.72 6.81
CA TRP A 26 4.89 -15.54 6.21
C TRP A 26 4.75 -15.78 4.71
N TRP A 27 3.61 -15.43 4.15
CA TRP A 27 3.37 -15.45 2.70
C TRP A 27 2.62 -14.20 2.26
N LEU A 28 2.71 -13.89 0.99
CA LEU A 28 2.04 -12.76 0.36
C LEU A 28 1.13 -13.31 -0.74
N ASP A 29 -0.11 -12.82 -0.79
CA ASP A 29 -1.12 -13.17 -1.80
C ASP A 29 -1.08 -12.22 -3.01
N HIS A 30 -0.07 -11.37 -3.12
CA HIS A 30 0.12 -10.44 -4.23
C HIS A 30 1.56 -10.52 -4.76
N GLU A 31 1.76 -10.02 -5.98
CA GLU A 31 3.06 -10.03 -6.61
C GLU A 31 4.07 -9.11 -5.90
N GLN A 32 5.30 -9.59 -5.75
CA GLN A 32 6.35 -8.89 -4.98
C GLN A 32 6.70 -7.51 -5.53
N HIS A 33 6.50 -7.29 -6.83
CA HIS A 33 6.82 -6.02 -7.45
C HIS A 33 5.91 -4.85 -7.04
N PHE A 34 4.74 -5.10 -6.45
CA PHE A 34 3.89 -4.03 -5.91
C PHE A 34 4.46 -3.36 -4.65
N GLY A 35 5.33 -4.05 -3.92
CA GLY A 35 5.89 -3.53 -2.68
C GLY A 35 4.95 -3.61 -1.49
N SER A 36 5.30 -2.94 -0.39
CA SER A 36 4.54 -2.99 0.86
C SER A 36 3.52 -1.86 0.96
N PRO A 37 2.24 -2.14 1.24
CA PRO A 37 1.24 -1.10 1.52
C PRO A 37 1.60 -0.21 2.71
N PHE A 38 2.41 -0.70 3.64
CA PHE A 38 2.91 0.08 4.77
C PHE A 38 3.72 1.30 4.33
N ASN A 39 4.44 1.21 3.21
CA ASN A 39 5.19 2.36 2.66
C ASN A 39 4.24 3.48 2.21
N ALA A 40 3.08 3.14 1.65
CA ALA A 40 2.06 4.13 1.30
C ALA A 40 1.48 4.81 2.55
N LEU A 41 1.26 4.04 3.64
CA LEU A 41 0.84 4.60 4.92
C LEU A 41 1.88 5.58 5.47
N LEU A 42 3.16 5.22 5.48
CA LEU A 42 4.24 6.11 5.96
C LEU A 42 4.31 7.40 5.15
N HIS A 43 4.19 7.31 3.82
CA HIS A 43 4.16 8.49 2.96
C HIS A 43 2.91 9.35 3.21
N GLY A 44 1.75 8.74 3.43
CA GLY A 44 0.53 9.45 3.81
C GLY A 44 0.64 10.17 5.15
N VAL A 45 1.29 9.55 6.14
CA VAL A 45 1.60 10.21 7.43
C VAL A 45 2.51 11.42 7.22
N LEU A 46 3.52 11.28 6.38
CA LEU A 46 4.46 12.36 6.08
C LEU A 46 3.81 13.54 5.36
N SER A 47 3.00 13.26 4.33
CA SER A 47 2.56 14.28 3.36
C SER A 47 1.12 14.78 3.58
N ILE A 48 0.24 13.99 4.22
CA ILE A 48 -1.19 14.29 4.30
C ILE A 48 -1.64 14.60 5.73
N ARG A 49 -1.11 13.88 6.72
CA ARG A 49 -1.62 13.91 8.11
C ARG A 49 -1.74 15.31 8.70
N HIS A 50 -0.82 16.21 8.38
CA HIS A 50 -0.71 17.55 8.97
C HIS A 50 -1.30 18.67 8.09
N LEU A 51 -1.93 18.32 6.97
CA LEU A 51 -2.65 19.29 6.13
C LEU A 51 -3.89 19.83 6.86
N PRO A 52 -4.37 21.02 6.48
CA PRO A 52 -5.69 21.51 6.91
C PRO A 52 -6.80 20.51 6.60
N GLU A 53 -7.85 20.49 7.43
CA GLU A 53 -8.93 19.51 7.34
C GLU A 53 -9.54 19.41 5.95
N ALA A 54 -9.87 20.53 5.31
CA ALA A 54 -10.45 20.55 3.97
C ALA A 54 -9.54 19.87 2.92
N GLN A 55 -8.22 20.05 3.05
CA GLN A 55 -7.26 19.40 2.16
C GLN A 55 -7.15 17.89 2.45
N ARG A 56 -7.15 17.47 3.71
CA ARG A 56 -7.17 16.06 4.07
C ARG A 56 -8.39 15.34 3.51
N LEU A 57 -9.57 15.95 3.63
CA LEU A 57 -10.81 15.41 3.06
C LEU A 57 -10.77 15.32 1.53
N ALA A 58 -10.17 16.29 0.86
CA ALA A 58 -9.98 16.23 -0.60
C ALA A 58 -9.04 15.06 -0.98
N TRP A 59 -7.90 14.91 -0.28
CA TRP A 59 -6.98 13.80 -0.51
C TRP A 59 -7.59 12.44 -0.19
N GLN A 60 -8.43 12.35 0.85
CA GLN A 60 -9.17 11.12 1.17
C GLN A 60 -10.06 10.70 0.00
N LYS A 61 -10.79 11.63 -0.61
CA LYS A 61 -11.66 11.35 -1.78
C LYS A 61 -10.84 10.88 -2.98
N LEU A 62 -9.70 11.53 -3.25
CA LEU A 62 -8.82 11.13 -4.34
C LEU A 62 -8.23 9.73 -4.11
N MET A 63 -7.80 9.42 -2.90
CA MET A 63 -7.31 8.09 -2.55
C MET A 63 -8.41 7.04 -2.68
N ASN A 64 -9.61 7.31 -2.19
CA ASN A 64 -10.74 6.39 -2.36
C ASN A 64 -10.99 6.10 -3.84
N PHE A 65 -11.07 7.13 -4.67
CA PHE A 65 -11.38 6.99 -6.09
C PHE A 65 -10.30 6.25 -6.89
N TYR A 66 -9.03 6.60 -6.69
CA TYR A 66 -7.95 6.05 -7.52
C TYR A 66 -7.24 4.84 -6.94
N VAL A 67 -7.36 4.59 -5.63
CA VAL A 67 -6.59 3.53 -4.96
C VAL A 67 -7.51 2.45 -4.37
N PHE A 68 -8.60 2.84 -3.70
CA PHE A 68 -9.44 1.90 -2.96
C PHE A 68 -10.67 1.43 -3.76
N GLU A 69 -11.27 2.28 -4.55
CA GLU A 69 -12.45 1.99 -5.36
C GLU A 69 -12.09 1.67 -6.82
N SER A 70 -10.93 1.16 -7.09
CA SER A 70 -10.29 0.98 -8.41
C SER A 70 -11.16 0.24 -9.45
N ASP A 71 -12.42 0.64 -9.57
CA ASP A 71 -13.35 0.15 -10.58
C ASP A 71 -12.98 0.68 -11.96
N ALA A 72 -13.25 -0.09 -12.99
CA ALA A 72 -12.99 0.31 -14.38
C ALA A 72 -13.58 1.68 -14.71
N GLU A 73 -14.71 2.04 -14.10
CA GLU A 73 -15.39 3.34 -14.30
C GLU A 73 -14.50 4.55 -13.98
N ALA A 74 -13.57 4.43 -13.03
CA ALA A 74 -12.67 5.53 -12.65
C ALA A 74 -11.75 5.95 -13.81
N THR A 75 -11.44 5.05 -14.71
CA THR A 75 -10.48 5.24 -15.82
C THR A 75 -11.08 5.13 -17.21
N ASP A 76 -12.34 4.71 -17.35
CA ASP A 76 -13.00 4.46 -18.65
C ASP A 76 -13.02 5.68 -19.60
N HIS A 77 -12.99 6.89 -19.05
CA HIS A 77 -12.94 8.14 -19.82
C HIS A 77 -11.51 8.53 -20.25
N ILE A 78 -10.49 7.81 -19.79
CA ILE A 78 -9.10 8.12 -20.08
C ILE A 78 -8.62 7.16 -21.20
N PRO A 79 -8.11 7.67 -22.33
CA PRO A 79 -7.52 6.81 -23.36
C PRO A 79 -6.37 5.97 -22.79
N GLU A 80 -6.23 4.72 -23.24
CA GLU A 80 -5.23 3.76 -22.75
C GLU A 80 -3.81 4.34 -22.69
N HIS A 81 -3.39 5.07 -23.75
CA HIS A 81 -2.06 5.70 -23.79
C HIS A 81 -1.85 6.84 -22.79
N ALA A 82 -2.91 7.33 -22.16
CA ALA A 82 -2.89 8.43 -21.19
C ALA A 82 -3.11 7.96 -19.73
N LEU A 83 -3.33 6.66 -19.50
CA LEU A 83 -3.59 6.11 -18.17
C LEU A 83 -2.40 6.30 -17.19
N GLY A 84 -1.18 6.30 -17.69
CA GLY A 84 0.01 6.43 -16.84
C GLY A 84 0.06 5.34 -15.77
N CYS A 85 0.23 5.73 -14.52
CA CYS A 85 0.27 4.80 -13.37
C CYS A 85 -1.09 4.16 -13.03
N LEU A 86 -2.18 4.57 -13.66
CA LEU A 86 -3.50 3.95 -13.51
C LEU A 86 -3.75 2.81 -14.50
N GLY A 87 -2.83 2.58 -15.44
CA GLY A 87 -2.89 1.45 -16.38
C GLY A 87 -2.46 0.13 -15.74
N GLU A 88 -2.28 -0.89 -16.59
CA GLU A 88 -1.80 -2.19 -16.12
C GLU A 88 -0.44 -2.07 -15.43
N MET A 89 -0.36 -2.53 -14.19
CA MET A 89 0.84 -2.45 -13.36
C MET A 89 1.66 -3.73 -13.46
N ASN A 90 2.47 -3.83 -14.50
CA ASN A 90 3.48 -4.88 -14.63
C ASN A 90 4.78 -4.49 -13.90
N LYS A 91 5.76 -5.41 -13.88
CA LYS A 91 7.04 -5.16 -13.20
C LYS A 91 7.77 -3.92 -13.72
N ILE A 92 7.74 -3.67 -15.00
CA ILE A 92 8.46 -2.53 -15.63
C ILE A 92 7.82 -1.21 -15.18
N GLU A 93 6.50 -1.12 -15.23
CA GLU A 93 5.77 0.06 -14.78
C GLU A 93 5.89 0.27 -13.26
N ALA A 94 5.89 -0.81 -12.48
CA ALA A 94 6.12 -0.73 -11.05
C ALA A 94 7.53 -0.20 -10.72
N ASP A 95 8.55 -0.67 -11.41
CA ASP A 95 9.94 -0.19 -11.22
C ASP A 95 10.07 1.29 -11.62
N ARG A 96 9.44 1.70 -12.71
CA ARG A 96 9.39 3.10 -13.18
C ARG A 96 8.69 4.01 -12.17
N LEU A 97 7.52 3.61 -11.69
CA LEU A 97 6.77 4.38 -10.70
C LEU A 97 7.54 4.51 -9.37
N ARG A 98 8.20 3.43 -8.96
CA ARG A 98 9.06 3.44 -7.77
C ARG A 98 10.21 4.43 -7.90
N GLU A 99 10.87 4.44 -9.05
CA GLU A 99 11.96 5.40 -9.32
C GLU A 99 11.45 6.84 -9.30
N GLU A 100 10.29 7.10 -9.90
CA GLU A 100 9.66 8.43 -9.86
C GLU A 100 9.37 8.88 -8.42
N ILE A 101 8.76 8.01 -7.60
CA ILE A 101 8.48 8.29 -6.19
C ILE A 101 9.78 8.59 -5.44
N LEU A 102 10.81 7.76 -5.59
CA LEU A 102 12.11 7.96 -4.95
C LEU A 102 12.75 9.29 -5.35
N ASN A 103 12.64 9.69 -6.60
CA ASN A 103 13.17 10.98 -7.06
C ASN A 103 12.39 12.17 -6.49
N ARG A 104 11.08 12.06 -6.33
CA ARG A 104 10.24 13.10 -5.72
C ARG A 104 10.41 13.22 -4.19
N LEU A 105 10.90 12.17 -3.53
CA LEU A 105 11.15 12.16 -2.09
C LEU A 105 12.54 12.74 -1.72
N LYS A 106 13.43 12.92 -2.68
CA LYS A 106 14.70 13.59 -2.44
C LYS A 106 14.46 15.08 -2.20
N PRO A 107 15.14 15.69 -1.21
CA PRO A 107 15.04 17.13 -0.96
C PRO A 107 15.60 17.95 -2.13
#